data_6d9f31994221446cc28fa1fbf878ce8d
#
_entry.id   6d9f31994221446cc28fa1fbf878ce8d
#
_cell.length_a   1.000
_cell.length_b   1.000
_cell.length_c   1.000
_cell.angle_alpha   90.00
_cell.angle_beta   90.00
_cell.angle_gamma   90.00
#
_symmetry.space_group_name_H-M   'P 1'
#
loop_
_entity.id
_entity.type
_entity.pdbx_description
1 polymer ?
#
loop_
_entity_poly.entity_id
_entity_poly.type
_entity_poly.pdbx_seq_one_letter_code
_entity_poly.pdbx_strand_id
1 'polypeptide(L)'
;MGKRILVVEDRDDSRMILVALLTRFCGYDTIEAANGAEAIEKAEFEKPDLILMDLDLPDISGMDAAKAVKENPNTAHIPIVAQSAWSSRQWKGKVLRIGMVDYLEKPVSMELMKATIERFVLP
;
A
#
# COMPACT_ATOMS: atom_id res chain seq x y z
N MET A 1 -10.33 -5.47 -17.52
CA MET A 1 -10.09 -4.34 -16.63
C MET A 1 -8.99 -4.69 -15.66
N GLY A 2 -8.03 -3.80 -15.52
CA GLY A 2 -6.91 -4.02 -14.62
C GLY A 2 -7.30 -3.87 -13.16
N LYS A 3 -6.58 -4.54 -12.29
CA LYS A 3 -6.72 -4.32 -10.86
C LYS A 3 -6.17 -2.94 -10.53
N ARG A 4 -6.74 -2.31 -9.50
CA ARG A 4 -6.42 -0.94 -9.10
C ARG A 4 -5.65 -0.95 -7.79
N ILE A 5 -4.47 -0.34 -7.82
CA ILE A 5 -3.59 -0.28 -6.64
C ILE A 5 -3.53 1.17 -6.14
N LEU A 6 -3.85 1.37 -4.88
CA LEU A 6 -3.67 2.67 -4.24
C LEU A 6 -2.24 2.75 -3.73
N VAL A 7 -1.47 3.67 -4.28
CA VAL A 7 -0.07 3.88 -3.91
C VAL A 7 0.01 5.07 -2.95
N VAL A 8 0.41 4.80 -1.72
CA VAL A 8 0.51 5.83 -0.68
C VAL A 8 1.99 6.09 -0.39
N GLU A 9 2.49 7.22 -0.86
CA GLU A 9 3.88 7.64 -0.74
C GLU A 9 3.94 9.16 -0.77
N ASP A 10 4.57 9.77 0.23
CA ASP A 10 4.61 11.23 0.32
C ASP A 10 5.61 11.89 -0.63
N ARG A 11 6.67 11.17 -1.00
CA ARG A 11 7.68 11.71 -1.92
C ARG A 11 7.22 11.57 -3.35
N ASP A 12 7.13 12.69 -4.06
CA ASP A 12 6.65 12.72 -5.45
C ASP A 12 7.50 11.86 -6.38
N ASP A 13 8.82 11.93 -6.26
CA ASP A 13 9.73 11.15 -7.11
C ASP A 13 9.57 9.64 -6.86
N SER A 14 9.51 9.22 -5.60
CA SER A 14 9.32 7.81 -5.24
C SER A 14 7.96 7.32 -5.70
N ARG A 15 6.93 8.11 -5.53
CA ARG A 15 5.58 7.75 -5.95
C ARG A 15 5.50 7.60 -7.47
N MET A 16 6.12 8.53 -8.23
CA MET A 16 6.16 8.46 -9.69
C MET A 16 6.83 7.17 -10.18
N ILE A 17 7.93 6.79 -9.54
CA ILE A 17 8.65 5.57 -9.90
C ILE A 17 7.76 4.34 -9.66
N LEU A 18 7.13 4.27 -8.48
CA LEU A 18 6.24 3.15 -8.17
C LEU A 18 5.07 3.05 -9.14
N VAL A 19 4.44 4.18 -9.43
CA VAL A 19 3.31 4.23 -10.37
C VAL A 19 3.76 3.74 -11.75
N ALA A 20 4.91 4.22 -12.24
CA ALA A 20 5.44 3.80 -13.54
C ALA A 20 5.70 2.29 -13.57
N LEU A 21 6.29 1.75 -12.51
CA LEU A 21 6.59 0.32 -12.43
C LEU A 21 5.31 -0.51 -12.40
N LEU A 22 4.35 -0.11 -11.59
CA LEU A 22 3.10 -0.86 -11.46
C LEU A 22 2.26 -0.81 -12.73
N THR A 23 2.23 0.32 -13.42
CA THR A 23 1.43 0.46 -14.64
C THR A 23 2.12 -0.17 -15.85
N ARG A 24 3.40 0.08 -16.04
CA ARG A 24 4.11 -0.36 -17.26
C ARG A 24 4.59 -1.80 -17.20
N PHE A 25 5.06 -2.25 -16.05
CA PHE A 25 5.62 -3.60 -15.93
C PHE A 25 4.63 -4.62 -15.37
N CYS A 26 3.70 -4.18 -14.54
CA CYS A 26 2.76 -5.10 -13.89
C CYS A 26 1.36 -5.05 -14.48
N GLY A 27 1.04 -4.01 -15.24
CA GLY A 27 -0.27 -3.88 -15.89
C GLY A 27 -1.41 -3.50 -14.97
N TYR A 28 -1.11 -2.88 -13.82
CA TYR A 28 -2.14 -2.40 -12.90
C TYR A 28 -2.53 -0.97 -13.20
N ASP A 29 -3.77 -0.61 -12.86
CA ASP A 29 -4.16 0.78 -12.78
C ASP A 29 -3.79 1.28 -11.39
N THR A 30 -3.44 2.55 -11.27
CA THR A 30 -3.01 3.12 -10.00
C THR A 30 -3.84 4.32 -9.58
N ILE A 31 -3.96 4.48 -8.25
CA ILE A 31 -4.53 5.65 -7.60
C ILE A 31 -3.43 6.15 -6.68
N GLU A 32 -3.25 7.45 -6.56
CA GLU A 32 -2.16 8.01 -5.77
C GLU A 32 -2.67 8.75 -4.54
N ALA A 33 -1.94 8.61 -3.44
CA ALA A 33 -2.15 9.40 -2.23
C ALA A 33 -0.78 9.83 -1.69
N ALA A 34 -0.68 11.08 -1.28
CA ALA A 34 0.58 11.66 -0.80
C ALA A 34 0.70 11.67 0.73
N ASN A 35 -0.35 11.29 1.43
CA ASN A 35 -0.37 11.28 2.90
C ASN A 35 -1.45 10.33 3.42
N GLY A 36 -1.48 10.16 4.74
CA GLY A 36 -2.39 9.21 5.38
C GLY A 36 -3.85 9.60 5.27
N ALA A 37 -4.17 10.89 5.38
CA ALA A 37 -5.55 11.36 5.26
C ALA A 37 -6.10 11.09 3.85
N GLU A 38 -5.30 11.37 2.82
CA GLU A 38 -5.69 11.04 1.44
C GLU A 38 -5.88 9.55 1.24
N ALA A 39 -5.01 8.74 1.86
CA ALA A 39 -5.10 7.30 1.74
C ALA A 39 -6.42 6.77 2.29
N ILE A 40 -6.82 7.24 3.47
CA ILE A 40 -8.09 6.85 4.10
C ILE A 40 -9.27 7.25 3.21
N GLU A 41 -9.26 8.50 2.73
CA GLU A 41 -10.33 9.02 1.88
C GLU A 41 -10.43 8.25 0.57
N LYS A 42 -9.32 8.05 -0.12
CA LYS A 42 -9.31 7.35 -1.41
C LYS A 42 -9.63 5.87 -1.28
N ALA A 43 -9.26 5.23 -0.17
CA ALA A 43 -9.67 3.85 0.08
C ALA A 43 -11.19 3.74 0.11
N GLU A 44 -11.85 4.69 0.75
CA GLU A 44 -13.31 4.70 0.87
C GLU A 44 -13.99 5.00 -0.46
N PHE A 45 -13.55 6.06 -1.16
CA PHE A 45 -14.23 6.52 -2.37
C PHE A 45 -13.84 5.75 -3.62
N GLU A 46 -12.57 5.35 -3.74
CA GLU A 46 -12.07 4.69 -4.95
C GLU A 46 -12.13 3.18 -4.89
N LYS A 47 -12.20 2.62 -3.69
CA LYS A 47 -12.27 1.18 -3.45
C LYS A 47 -11.23 0.38 -4.25
N PRO A 48 -9.94 0.62 -3.98
CA PRO A 48 -8.88 -0.10 -4.67
C PRO A 48 -8.89 -1.59 -4.33
N ASP A 49 -8.25 -2.38 -5.17
CA ASP A 49 -8.10 -3.82 -4.94
C ASP A 49 -7.00 -4.13 -3.93
N LEU A 50 -6.04 -3.22 -3.77
CA LEU A 50 -4.95 -3.35 -2.81
C LEU A 50 -4.39 -1.96 -2.51
N ILE A 51 -3.91 -1.78 -1.30
CA ILE A 51 -3.22 -0.55 -0.89
C ILE A 51 -1.75 -0.89 -0.62
N LEU A 52 -0.86 -0.14 -1.26
CA LEU A 52 0.57 -0.20 -0.99
C LEU A 52 0.88 1.01 -0.12
N MET A 53 1.13 0.76 1.17
CA MET A 53 1.18 1.79 2.20
C MET A 53 2.59 2.04 2.71
N ASP A 54 3.14 3.23 2.45
CA ASP A 54 4.36 3.66 3.12
C ASP A 54 4.04 3.93 4.59
N LEU A 55 4.90 3.47 5.49
CA LEU A 55 4.70 3.67 6.91
C LEU A 55 5.19 5.03 7.40
N ASP A 56 6.08 5.68 6.65
CA ASP A 56 6.67 6.96 7.02
C ASP A 56 5.98 8.11 6.28
N LEU A 57 4.82 8.52 6.78
CA LEU A 57 4.00 9.57 6.17
C LEU A 57 4.03 10.85 6.99
N PRO A 58 3.79 12.02 6.35
CA PRO A 58 4.01 13.32 7.02
C PRO A 58 2.91 13.72 8.01
N ASP A 59 1.67 13.25 7.84
CA ASP A 59 0.54 13.69 8.68
C ASP A 59 0.21 12.69 9.79
N ILE A 60 -0.14 11.47 9.41
CA ILE A 60 -0.36 10.37 10.34
C ILE A 60 0.52 9.20 9.88
N SER A 61 0.93 8.33 10.79
CA SER A 61 1.75 7.19 10.41
C SER A 61 0.98 6.27 9.48
N GLY A 62 1.71 5.55 8.62
CA GLY A 62 1.08 4.54 7.75
C GLY A 62 0.37 3.46 8.56
N MET A 63 0.86 3.16 9.76
CA MET A 63 0.18 2.21 10.65
C MET A 63 -1.17 2.72 11.13
N ASP A 64 -1.24 4.00 11.49
CA ASP A 64 -2.51 4.61 11.91
C ASP A 64 -3.49 4.71 10.75
N ALA A 65 -2.99 5.05 9.57
CA ALA A 65 -3.82 5.09 8.36
C ALA A 65 -4.38 3.70 8.05
N ALA A 66 -3.54 2.67 8.09
CA ALA A 66 -3.96 1.29 7.86
C ALA A 66 -4.99 0.84 8.88
N LYS A 67 -4.79 1.20 10.15
CA LYS A 67 -5.73 0.88 11.21
C LYS A 67 -7.10 1.51 10.94
N ALA A 68 -7.13 2.77 10.52
CA ALA A 68 -8.38 3.45 10.17
C ALA A 68 -9.10 2.75 9.01
N VAL A 69 -8.35 2.32 7.99
CA VAL A 69 -8.92 1.57 6.86
C VAL A 69 -9.52 0.25 7.34
N LYS A 70 -8.84 -0.46 8.23
CA LYS A 70 -9.28 -1.76 8.74
C LYS A 70 -10.46 -1.65 9.71
N GLU A 71 -10.61 -0.52 10.39
CA GLU A 71 -11.73 -0.29 11.31
C GLU A 71 -13.00 0.15 10.59
N ASN A 72 -12.91 0.58 9.34
CA ASN A 72 -14.07 0.97 8.54
C ASN A 72 -14.64 -0.24 7.82
N PRO A 73 -15.92 -0.62 8.09
CA PRO A 73 -16.51 -1.81 7.43
C PRO A 73 -16.53 -1.73 5.91
N ASN A 74 -16.52 -0.51 5.35
CA ASN A 74 -16.53 -0.33 3.90
C ASN A 74 -15.18 -0.61 3.25
N THR A 75 -14.10 -0.59 4.03
CA THR A 75 -12.74 -0.75 3.50
C THR A 75 -11.94 -1.85 4.19
N ALA A 76 -12.50 -2.47 5.23
CA ALA A 76 -11.78 -3.46 6.03
C ALA A 76 -11.30 -4.66 5.22
N HIS A 77 -11.96 -4.97 4.10
CA HIS A 77 -11.62 -6.11 3.24
C HIS A 77 -10.43 -5.84 2.32
N ILE A 78 -10.02 -4.57 2.15
CA ILE A 78 -8.96 -4.22 1.21
C ILE A 78 -7.60 -4.65 1.78
N PRO A 79 -6.84 -5.50 1.07
CA PRO A 79 -5.52 -5.89 1.55
C PRO A 79 -4.56 -4.71 1.53
N ILE A 80 -3.80 -4.55 2.60
CA ILE A 80 -2.79 -3.49 2.72
C ILE A 80 -1.42 -4.14 2.87
N VAL A 81 -0.51 -3.79 1.96
CA VAL A 81 0.89 -4.20 2.03
C VAL A 81 1.69 -2.99 2.49
N ALA A 82 2.39 -3.13 3.61
CA ALA A 82 3.25 -2.08 4.12
C ALA A 82 4.58 -2.05 3.36
N GLN A 83 5.14 -0.86 3.17
CA GLN A 83 6.52 -0.73 2.70
C GLN A 83 7.22 0.33 3.53
N SER A 84 8.51 0.10 3.81
CA SER A 84 9.28 1.00 4.66
C SER A 84 10.77 0.68 4.56
N ALA A 85 11.61 1.66 4.90
CA ALA A 85 13.04 1.44 5.10
C ALA A 85 13.33 0.77 6.44
N TRP A 86 12.33 0.66 7.33
CA TRP A 86 12.51 0.04 8.64
C TRP A 86 12.66 -1.48 8.51
N SER A 87 13.37 -2.08 9.45
CA SER A 87 13.65 -3.52 9.43
C SER A 87 12.38 -4.36 9.51
N SER A 88 12.19 -5.27 8.55
CA SER A 88 11.06 -6.21 8.56
C SER A 88 11.10 -7.10 9.79
N ARG A 89 12.30 -7.41 10.28
CA ARG A 89 12.52 -8.20 11.49
C ARG A 89 11.81 -7.60 12.70
N GLN A 90 11.82 -6.26 12.80
CA GLN A 90 11.21 -5.56 13.94
C GLN A 90 9.74 -5.21 13.69
N TRP A 91 9.37 -4.93 12.44
CA TRP A 91 8.09 -4.30 12.14
C TRP A 91 7.05 -5.21 11.51
N LYS A 92 7.46 -6.29 10.85
CA LYS A 92 6.51 -7.17 10.15
C LYS A 92 5.42 -7.70 11.09
N GLY A 93 5.81 -8.20 12.27
CA GLY A 93 4.84 -8.70 13.25
C GLY A 93 3.84 -7.65 13.68
N LYS A 94 4.30 -6.40 13.85
CA LYS A 94 3.45 -5.29 14.27
C LYS A 94 2.42 -4.94 13.21
N VAL A 95 2.83 -4.87 11.94
CA VAL A 95 1.89 -4.54 10.85
C VAL A 95 0.87 -5.65 10.64
N LEU A 96 1.27 -6.90 10.77
CA LEU A 96 0.34 -8.03 10.64
C LEU A 96 -0.72 -8.02 11.75
N ARG A 97 -0.34 -7.62 12.96
CA ARG A 97 -1.28 -7.54 14.09
C ARG A 97 -2.38 -6.51 13.89
N ILE A 98 -2.11 -5.43 13.17
CA ILE A 98 -3.14 -4.40 12.92
C ILE A 98 -3.95 -4.68 11.65
N GLY A 99 -3.67 -5.81 10.99
CA GLY A 99 -4.48 -6.26 9.87
C GLY A 99 -3.89 -6.05 8.49
N MET A 100 -2.63 -5.58 8.39
CA MET A 100 -1.95 -5.56 7.09
C MET A 100 -1.55 -6.98 6.71
N VAL A 101 -1.42 -7.24 5.40
CA VAL A 101 -1.22 -8.61 4.93
C VAL A 101 0.23 -8.97 4.65
N ASP A 102 1.11 -7.98 4.47
CA ASP A 102 2.54 -8.22 4.28
C ASP A 102 3.34 -6.95 4.50
N TYR A 103 4.66 -7.10 4.52
CA TYR A 103 5.62 -6.03 4.77
C TYR A 103 6.77 -6.14 3.78
N LEU A 104 7.05 -5.08 3.04
CA LEU A 104 8.16 -5.01 2.09
C LEU A 104 9.21 -4.02 2.60
N GLU A 105 10.41 -4.51 2.85
CA GLU A 105 11.52 -3.65 3.29
C GLU A 105 12.19 -3.03 2.08
N LYS A 106 12.30 -1.70 2.09
CA LYS A 106 12.96 -0.97 0.99
C LYS A 106 14.48 -1.16 1.04
N PRO A 107 15.16 -1.25 -0.09
CA PRO A 107 14.63 -1.19 -1.45
C PRO A 107 13.97 -2.52 -1.86
N VAL A 108 12.85 -2.43 -2.55
CA VAL A 108 12.07 -3.60 -2.97
C VAL A 108 12.33 -3.88 -4.44
N SER A 109 12.68 -5.13 -4.77
CA SER A 109 12.85 -5.51 -6.17
C SER A 109 11.49 -5.54 -6.87
N MET A 110 11.50 -5.31 -8.17
CA MET A 110 10.27 -5.36 -8.97
C MET A 110 9.64 -6.74 -8.93
N GLU A 111 10.46 -7.79 -8.96
CA GLU A 111 9.98 -9.16 -8.89
C GLU A 111 9.26 -9.46 -7.59
N LEU A 112 9.83 -9.00 -6.47
CA LEU A 112 9.21 -9.20 -5.15
C LEU A 112 7.92 -8.39 -5.02
N MET A 113 7.93 -7.14 -5.49
CA MET A 113 6.75 -6.28 -5.48
C MET A 113 5.61 -6.93 -6.25
N LYS A 114 5.89 -7.38 -7.49
CA LYS A 114 4.89 -8.01 -8.34
C LYS A 114 4.37 -9.29 -7.72
N ALA A 115 5.26 -10.15 -7.23
CA ALA A 115 4.86 -11.42 -6.62
C ALA A 115 3.98 -11.19 -5.39
N THR A 116 4.33 -10.20 -4.57
CA THR A 116 3.56 -9.88 -3.37
C THR A 116 2.15 -9.39 -3.73
N ILE A 117 2.05 -8.45 -4.66
CA ILE A 117 0.74 -7.93 -5.07
C ILE A 117 -0.11 -9.05 -5.68
N GLU A 118 0.47 -9.88 -6.54
CA GLU A 118 -0.27 -10.99 -7.17
C GLU A 118 -0.87 -11.96 -6.17
N ARG A 119 -0.22 -12.15 -5.03
CA ARG A 119 -0.74 -13.04 -3.99
C ARG A 119 -2.09 -12.57 -3.43
N PHE A 120 -2.35 -11.27 -3.45
CA PHE A 120 -3.52 -10.69 -2.79
C PHE A 120 -4.56 -10.12 -3.76
N VAL A 121 -4.23 -9.97 -5.04
CA VAL A 121 -5.18 -9.43 -6.03
C VAL A 121 -5.47 -10.38 -7.18
N LEU A 122 -5.07 -11.63 -7.08
CA LEU A 122 -5.40 -12.62 -8.11
C LEU A 122 -6.91 -12.81 -8.21
N PRO A 123 -7.41 -13.02 -9.43
CA PRO A 123 -8.83 -13.28 -9.64
C PRO A 123 -9.29 -14.56 -8.99
#